data_3dd729be05018cc159a94070dc1215e6
#
_entry.id   3dd729be05018cc159a94070dc1215e6
#
_cell.length_a   1.000
_cell.length_b   1.000
_cell.length_c   1.000
_cell.angle_alpha   90.00
_cell.angle_beta   90.00
_cell.angle_gamma   90.00
#
_symmetry.space_group_name_H-M   'P 1'
#
loop_
_entity.id
_entity.type
_entity.pdbx_description
1 polymer ?
#
loop_
_entity_poly.entity_id
_entity_poly.type
_entity_poly.pdbx_seq_one_letter_code
_entity_poly.pdbx_strand_id
1 'polypeptide(L)'
;MKAVKSTALSSSAFNPASTRFHPLPSTPMSPRKTAAAPAPDSTPLANAPEALRPHLALMAETAQPGTDTPAAGLGLLLLWLADDVEQRANASLQAFGLSESKLDVLMIFGLAERGLLGDTVVTPSYIASYVGVTRSSVTGLLDWLEKRSLLARSLSQEDRRSFDLALTDQGREVLARALPAFWRMCESLVDYLDEGERASLQSILFKAWTRMKAQHSA
;
A
#
# COMPACT_ATOMS: atom_id res chain seq x y z
N MET A 1 -0.61 -50.26 -24.93
CA MET A 1 -0.90 -48.97 -25.64
C MET A 1 -2.31 -48.54 -25.21
N LYS A 2 -2.42 -47.60 -24.28
CA LYS A 2 -3.64 -46.85 -23.99
C LYS A 2 -3.28 -45.40 -23.80
N ALA A 3 -3.82 -44.54 -24.68
CA ALA A 3 -3.62 -43.13 -24.71
C ALA A 3 -4.36 -42.46 -23.54
N VAL A 4 -3.64 -41.64 -22.76
CA VAL A 4 -4.22 -40.76 -21.74
C VAL A 4 -4.57 -39.44 -22.40
N LYS A 5 -5.86 -39.10 -22.39
CA LYS A 5 -6.38 -37.81 -22.84
C LYS A 5 -6.01 -36.74 -21.83
N SER A 6 -5.24 -35.74 -22.27
CA SER A 6 -4.99 -34.51 -21.54
C SER A 6 -6.22 -33.61 -21.63
N THR A 7 -6.83 -33.31 -20.48
CA THR A 7 -7.93 -32.32 -20.36
C THR A 7 -7.28 -30.97 -20.08
N ALA A 8 -7.32 -30.08 -21.05
CA ALA A 8 -6.88 -28.70 -20.90
C ALA A 8 -7.86 -27.95 -19.98
N LEU A 9 -7.36 -27.49 -18.84
CA LEU A 9 -8.05 -26.54 -17.98
C LEU A 9 -7.92 -25.14 -18.61
N SER A 10 -9.05 -24.58 -18.99
CA SER A 10 -9.21 -23.22 -19.51
C SER A 10 -8.78 -22.21 -18.42
N SER A 11 -7.70 -21.50 -18.67
CA SER A 11 -7.25 -20.35 -17.89
C SER A 11 -8.18 -19.17 -18.16
N SER A 12 -9.04 -18.83 -17.18
CA SER A 12 -9.83 -17.60 -17.19
C SER A 12 -8.90 -16.44 -16.82
N ALA A 13 -8.59 -15.59 -17.79
CA ALA A 13 -7.79 -14.39 -17.59
C ALA A 13 -8.54 -13.40 -16.69
N PHE A 14 -7.96 -13.09 -15.55
CA PHE A 14 -8.40 -11.99 -14.66
C PHE A 14 -7.96 -10.67 -15.28
N ASN A 15 -8.91 -9.87 -15.80
CA ASN A 15 -8.67 -8.55 -16.36
C ASN A 15 -9.03 -7.47 -15.31
N PRO A 16 -8.05 -6.76 -14.72
CA PRO A 16 -8.31 -5.76 -13.69
C PRO A 16 -8.89 -4.43 -14.21
N ALA A 17 -9.06 -4.28 -15.54
CA ALA A 17 -9.51 -3.01 -16.12
C ALA A 17 -11.02 -2.92 -16.42
N SER A 18 -11.84 -3.94 -16.13
CA SER A 18 -13.26 -3.96 -16.51
C SER A 18 -14.25 -4.32 -15.41
N THR A 19 -13.99 -3.94 -14.16
CA THR A 19 -15.03 -4.01 -13.13
C THR A 19 -15.94 -2.79 -13.25
N ARG A 20 -16.86 -2.80 -14.23
CA ARG A 20 -18.02 -1.92 -14.24
C ARG A 20 -18.95 -2.40 -13.14
N PHE A 21 -19.06 -1.64 -12.07
CA PHE A 21 -20.12 -1.78 -11.09
C PHE A 21 -21.46 -1.46 -11.78
N HIS A 22 -22.30 -2.46 -11.94
CA HIS A 22 -23.72 -2.24 -12.22
C HIS A 22 -24.41 -1.84 -10.92
N PRO A 23 -25.17 -0.73 -10.90
CA PRO A 23 -25.98 -0.39 -9.73
C PRO A 23 -27.14 -1.38 -9.59
N LEU A 24 -27.31 -1.93 -8.39
CA LEU A 24 -28.48 -2.70 -8.00
C LEU A 24 -29.73 -1.81 -7.98
N PRO A 25 -30.92 -2.32 -8.30
CA PRO A 25 -32.14 -1.53 -8.32
C PRO A 25 -32.49 -1.04 -6.91
N SER A 26 -32.70 0.27 -6.78
CA SER A 26 -33.13 0.94 -5.56
C SER A 26 -34.59 0.63 -5.25
N THR A 27 -34.84 -0.13 -4.21
CA THR A 27 -36.15 -0.29 -3.58
C THR A 27 -36.36 0.90 -2.63
N PRO A 28 -37.48 1.62 -2.68
CA PRO A 28 -37.72 2.75 -1.77
C PRO A 28 -38.03 2.22 -0.37
N MET A 29 -37.07 2.44 0.56
CA MET A 29 -37.31 2.25 1.99
C MET A 29 -38.02 3.47 2.56
N SER A 30 -39.17 3.25 3.20
CA SER A 30 -39.89 4.24 4.05
C SER A 30 -38.93 4.81 5.14
N PRO A 31 -39.09 6.09 5.51
CA PRO A 31 -38.23 6.71 6.50
C PRO A 31 -38.50 6.11 7.88
N ARG A 32 -37.55 5.29 8.34
CA ARG A 32 -37.47 4.88 9.75
C ARG A 32 -37.09 6.10 10.58
N LYS A 33 -37.94 6.50 11.50
CA LYS A 33 -37.69 7.52 12.50
C LYS A 33 -36.41 7.17 13.25
N THR A 34 -35.30 7.82 12.89
CA THR A 34 -34.02 7.69 13.56
C THR A 34 -34.16 8.38 14.92
N ALA A 35 -34.13 7.60 15.99
CA ALA A 35 -33.88 8.16 17.31
C ALA A 35 -32.53 8.89 17.21
N ALA A 36 -32.50 10.16 17.60
CA ALA A 36 -31.27 10.94 17.66
C ALA A 36 -30.27 10.20 18.54
N ALA A 37 -29.14 9.80 17.96
CA ALA A 37 -28.00 9.37 18.74
C ALA A 37 -27.62 10.49 19.73
N PRO A 38 -27.25 10.18 20.98
CA PRO A 38 -26.79 11.22 21.90
C PRO A 38 -25.65 11.96 21.21
N ALA A 39 -25.68 13.28 21.25
CA ALA A 39 -24.61 14.13 20.74
C ALA A 39 -23.29 13.63 21.35
N PRO A 40 -22.26 13.33 20.55
CA PRO A 40 -20.97 12.96 21.11
C PRO A 40 -20.53 14.14 21.98
N ASP A 41 -20.17 13.84 23.25
CA ASP A 41 -19.53 14.80 24.14
C ASP A 41 -18.36 15.41 23.37
N SER A 42 -18.46 16.70 23.10
CA SER A 42 -17.65 17.43 22.11
C SER A 42 -16.27 17.78 22.64
N THR A 43 -15.58 16.85 23.28
CA THR A 43 -14.16 16.99 23.59
C THR A 43 -13.39 15.81 23.02
N PRO A 44 -13.11 15.83 21.68
CA PRO A 44 -12.35 14.76 21.02
C PRO A 44 -10.94 14.55 21.62
N LEU A 45 -10.51 15.47 22.50
CA LEU A 45 -9.18 15.53 23.10
C LEU A 45 -9.09 14.89 24.48
N ALA A 46 -10.22 14.57 25.14
CA ALA A 46 -10.21 14.02 26.50
C ALA A 46 -9.45 12.69 26.60
N ASN A 47 -9.47 11.88 25.54
CA ASN A 47 -8.80 10.57 25.44
C ASN A 47 -7.57 10.58 24.54
N ALA A 48 -7.10 11.76 24.11
CA ALA A 48 -5.91 11.83 23.26
C ALA A 48 -4.66 11.35 24.01
N PRO A 49 -3.75 10.60 23.34
CA PRO A 49 -2.46 10.26 23.91
C PRO A 49 -1.75 11.50 24.45
N GLU A 50 -1.04 11.35 25.57
CA GLU A 50 -0.39 12.48 26.25
C GLU A 50 0.57 13.25 25.32
N ALA A 51 1.32 12.53 24.48
CA ALA A 51 2.23 13.12 23.51
C ALA A 51 1.54 14.00 22.46
N LEU A 52 0.27 13.73 22.15
CA LEU A 52 -0.49 14.48 21.15
C LEU A 52 -1.10 15.77 21.71
N ARG A 53 -1.37 15.84 23.02
CA ARG A 53 -2.08 16.96 23.65
C ARG A 53 -1.46 18.35 23.39
N PRO A 54 -0.12 18.55 23.50
CA PRO A 54 0.49 19.86 23.22
C PRO A 54 0.25 20.33 21.78
N HIS A 55 0.29 19.41 20.83
CA HIS A 55 0.08 19.71 19.40
C HIS A 55 -1.38 20.04 19.10
N LEU A 56 -2.32 19.38 19.77
CA LEU A 56 -3.75 19.69 19.66
C LEU A 56 -4.07 21.05 20.29
N ALA A 57 -3.42 21.40 21.41
CA ALA A 57 -3.56 22.72 22.03
C ALA A 57 -3.02 23.82 21.08
N LEU A 58 -1.81 23.62 20.52
CA LEU A 58 -1.25 24.55 19.53
C LEU A 58 -2.15 24.67 18.30
N MET A 59 -2.72 23.55 17.81
CA MET A 59 -3.67 23.57 16.70
C MET A 59 -4.92 24.40 17.03
N ALA A 60 -5.48 24.25 18.23
CA ALA A 60 -6.65 25.01 18.64
C ALA A 60 -6.39 26.53 18.68
N GLU A 61 -5.16 26.95 19.01
CA GLU A 61 -4.76 28.36 19.05
C GLU A 61 -4.43 28.94 17.66
N THR A 62 -3.94 28.10 16.73
CA THR A 62 -3.37 28.56 15.46
C THR A 62 -4.22 28.22 14.23
N ALA A 63 -5.23 27.37 14.37
CA ALA A 63 -6.10 27.00 13.27
C ALA A 63 -6.93 28.19 12.78
N GLN A 64 -7.12 28.27 11.47
CA GLN A 64 -7.96 29.31 10.89
C GLN A 64 -9.45 29.10 11.25
N PRO A 65 -10.24 30.16 11.32
CA PRO A 65 -11.68 30.05 11.52
C PRO A 65 -12.32 29.09 10.51
N GLY A 66 -13.13 28.14 11.00
CA GLY A 66 -13.78 27.12 10.16
C GLY A 66 -12.98 25.83 9.97
N THR A 67 -11.77 25.74 10.52
CA THR A 67 -11.03 24.46 10.54
C THR A 67 -11.73 23.47 11.47
N ASP A 68 -12.04 22.27 10.97
CA ASP A 68 -12.47 21.12 11.79
C ASP A 68 -11.24 20.57 12.56
N THR A 69 -11.00 21.10 13.76
CA THR A 69 -9.83 20.75 14.57
C THR A 69 -9.82 19.28 15.02
N PRO A 70 -10.96 18.62 15.34
CA PRO A 70 -11.01 17.17 15.51
C PRO A 70 -10.52 16.39 14.30
N ALA A 71 -10.99 16.71 13.10
CA ALA A 71 -10.54 16.06 11.86
C ALA A 71 -9.06 16.33 11.57
N ALA A 72 -8.60 17.56 11.81
CA ALA A 72 -7.18 17.91 11.67
C ALA A 72 -6.29 17.14 12.65
N GLY A 73 -6.77 16.91 13.89
CA GLY A 73 -6.09 16.07 14.87
C GLY A 73 -5.95 14.61 14.45
N LEU A 74 -6.98 14.04 13.82
CA LEU A 74 -6.90 12.71 13.21
C LEU A 74 -5.89 12.67 12.06
N GLY A 75 -5.85 13.73 11.23
CA GLY A 75 -4.85 13.86 10.18
C GLY A 75 -3.42 13.89 10.72
N LEU A 76 -3.18 14.63 11.81
CA LEU A 76 -1.88 14.67 12.49
C LEU A 76 -1.49 13.30 13.05
N LEU A 77 -2.44 12.57 13.66
CA LEU A 77 -2.21 11.23 14.17
C LEU A 77 -1.85 10.24 13.04
N LEU A 78 -2.50 10.36 11.87
CA LEU A 78 -2.16 9.54 10.70
C LEU A 78 -0.73 9.78 10.22
N LEU A 79 -0.24 11.03 10.23
CA LEU A 79 1.14 11.35 9.86
C LEU A 79 2.13 10.70 10.83
N TRP A 80 1.89 10.79 12.13
CA TRP A 80 2.77 10.17 13.14
C TRP A 80 2.77 8.65 13.05
N LEU A 81 1.58 8.05 12.87
CA LEU A 81 1.48 6.61 12.67
C LEU A 81 2.21 6.16 11.40
N ALA A 82 2.19 6.96 10.33
CA ALA A 82 2.92 6.62 9.11
C ALA A 82 4.44 6.56 9.36
N ASP A 83 5.00 7.53 10.09
CA ASP A 83 6.41 7.55 10.46
C ASP A 83 6.79 6.34 11.34
N ASP A 84 5.97 6.01 12.34
CA ASP A 84 6.19 4.85 13.21
C ASP A 84 6.09 3.52 12.44
N VAL A 85 5.13 3.41 11.51
CA VAL A 85 4.96 2.23 10.66
C VAL A 85 6.16 2.06 9.73
N GLU A 86 6.64 3.13 9.09
CA GLU A 86 7.84 3.10 8.25
C GLU A 86 9.07 2.65 9.05
N GLN A 87 9.27 3.17 10.26
CA GLN A 87 10.38 2.76 11.13
C GLN A 87 10.31 1.27 11.48
N ARG A 88 9.13 0.74 11.81
CA ARG A 88 8.92 -0.70 12.08
C ARG A 88 9.18 -1.55 10.85
N ALA A 89 8.69 -1.12 9.68
CA ALA A 89 8.94 -1.79 8.40
C ALA A 89 10.45 -1.89 8.13
N ASN A 90 11.16 -0.77 8.22
CA ASN A 90 12.60 -0.72 8.02
C ASN A 90 13.36 -1.58 9.05
N ALA A 91 12.95 -1.57 10.33
CA ALA A 91 13.55 -2.41 11.38
C ALA A 91 13.37 -3.91 11.08
N SER A 92 12.20 -4.34 10.61
CA SER A 92 11.93 -5.74 10.25
C SER A 92 12.79 -6.25 9.10
N LEU A 93 13.28 -5.33 8.26
CA LEU A 93 14.04 -5.61 7.05
C LEU A 93 15.57 -5.52 7.23
N GLN A 94 16.05 -5.03 8.38
CA GLN A 94 17.48 -4.84 8.65
C GLN A 94 18.31 -6.12 8.50
N ALA A 95 17.77 -7.26 8.98
CA ALA A 95 18.44 -8.56 8.89
C ALA A 95 18.69 -9.02 7.44
N PHE A 96 17.96 -8.45 6.46
CA PHE A 96 18.10 -8.72 5.03
C PHE A 96 18.91 -7.63 4.32
N GLY A 97 19.35 -6.59 5.04
CA GLY A 97 20.04 -5.44 4.48
C GLY A 97 19.15 -4.56 3.58
N LEU A 98 17.83 -4.64 3.75
CA LEU A 98 16.84 -3.89 2.96
C LEU A 98 16.25 -2.73 3.77
N SER A 99 15.70 -1.75 3.04
CA SER A 99 14.69 -0.80 3.52
C SER A 99 13.35 -1.13 2.85
N GLU A 100 12.27 -0.55 3.35
CA GLU A 100 10.94 -0.69 2.75
C GLU A 100 10.96 -0.37 1.25
N SER A 101 11.48 0.79 0.85
CA SER A 101 11.55 1.20 -0.57
C SER A 101 12.34 0.22 -1.46
N LYS A 102 13.36 -0.46 -0.91
CA LYS A 102 14.12 -1.47 -1.64
C LYS A 102 13.34 -2.78 -1.76
N LEU A 103 12.62 -3.16 -0.69
CA LEU A 103 11.72 -4.29 -0.72
C LEU A 103 10.60 -4.07 -1.75
N ASP A 104 10.01 -2.87 -1.80
CA ASP A 104 8.96 -2.53 -2.76
C ASP A 104 9.41 -2.73 -4.20
N VAL A 105 10.62 -2.27 -4.53
CA VAL A 105 11.19 -2.51 -5.87
C VAL A 105 11.35 -4.00 -6.13
N LEU A 106 11.91 -4.78 -5.20
CA LEU A 106 12.03 -6.24 -5.37
C LEU A 106 10.68 -6.93 -5.47
N MET A 107 9.66 -6.47 -4.72
CA MET A 107 8.29 -6.99 -4.81
C MET A 107 7.67 -6.77 -6.19
N ILE A 108 7.87 -5.60 -6.79
CA ILE A 108 7.38 -5.32 -8.16
C ILE A 108 7.90 -6.37 -9.14
N PHE A 109 9.22 -6.64 -9.13
CA PHE A 109 9.80 -7.68 -9.98
C PHE A 109 9.29 -9.08 -9.60
N GLY A 110 9.13 -9.37 -8.30
CA GLY A 110 8.55 -10.62 -7.84
C GLY A 110 7.09 -10.81 -8.27
N LEU A 111 6.30 -9.74 -8.36
CA LEU A 111 4.94 -9.75 -8.91
C LEU A 111 4.95 -9.98 -10.42
N ALA A 112 5.85 -9.30 -11.16
CA ALA A 112 5.99 -9.46 -12.59
C ALA A 112 6.36 -10.90 -12.97
N GLU A 113 7.35 -11.51 -12.32
CA GLU A 113 7.75 -12.90 -12.55
C GLU A 113 6.62 -13.92 -12.32
N ARG A 114 5.64 -13.58 -11.45
CA ARG A 114 4.46 -14.42 -11.18
C ARG A 114 3.27 -14.11 -12.09
N GLY A 115 3.42 -13.19 -13.04
CA GLY A 115 2.33 -12.75 -13.92
C GLY A 115 1.22 -11.97 -13.19
N LEU A 116 1.49 -11.48 -11.97
CA LEU A 116 0.48 -10.77 -11.15
C LEU A 116 0.29 -9.31 -11.55
N LEU A 117 1.13 -8.80 -12.46
CA LEU A 117 1.01 -7.46 -13.04
C LEU A 117 0.35 -7.46 -14.43
N GLY A 118 -0.15 -8.62 -14.91
CA GLY A 118 -0.65 -8.78 -16.27
C GLY A 118 0.46 -8.47 -17.30
N ASP A 119 0.12 -7.78 -18.39
CA ASP A 119 1.04 -7.40 -19.46
C ASP A 119 1.85 -6.13 -19.16
N THR A 120 1.92 -5.72 -17.88
CA THR A 120 2.63 -4.50 -17.50
C THR A 120 4.14 -4.67 -17.59
N VAL A 121 4.79 -3.85 -18.40
CA VAL A 121 6.25 -3.78 -18.47
C VAL A 121 6.78 -2.97 -17.30
N VAL A 122 7.67 -3.57 -16.51
CA VAL A 122 8.28 -2.90 -15.35
C VAL A 122 9.38 -1.95 -15.81
N THR A 123 9.03 -0.68 -15.92
CA THR A 123 9.95 0.41 -16.28
C THR A 123 10.31 1.25 -15.04
N PRO A 124 11.43 2.03 -15.06
CA PRO A 124 11.71 2.98 -13.98
C PRO A 124 10.57 3.97 -13.72
N SER A 125 9.82 4.36 -14.75
CA SER A 125 8.64 5.23 -14.61
C SER A 125 7.48 4.52 -13.90
N TYR A 126 7.26 3.25 -14.22
CA TYR A 126 6.26 2.43 -13.54
C TYR A 126 6.62 2.27 -12.05
N ILE A 127 7.88 1.94 -11.74
CA ILE A 127 8.37 1.83 -10.36
C ILE A 127 8.16 3.15 -9.61
N ALA A 128 8.52 4.29 -10.20
CA ALA A 128 8.34 5.61 -9.61
C ALA A 128 6.88 5.88 -9.24
N SER A 129 5.96 5.57 -10.15
CA SER A 129 4.52 5.74 -9.93
C SER A 129 3.97 4.75 -8.89
N TYR A 130 4.46 3.52 -8.88
CA TYR A 130 4.00 2.47 -7.96
C TYR A 130 4.44 2.76 -6.52
N VAL A 131 5.73 3.08 -6.33
CA VAL A 131 6.32 3.37 -5.00
C VAL A 131 5.96 4.79 -4.52
N GLY A 132 5.57 5.69 -5.43
CA GLY A 132 5.24 7.08 -5.07
C GLY A 132 6.47 7.97 -4.87
N VAL A 133 7.59 7.67 -5.53
CA VAL A 133 8.85 8.42 -5.45
C VAL A 133 9.24 9.06 -6.78
N THR A 134 10.26 9.92 -6.76
CA THR A 134 10.77 10.53 -8.00
C THR A 134 11.55 9.53 -8.85
N ARG A 135 11.65 9.77 -10.16
CA ARG A 135 12.48 8.95 -11.08
C ARG A 135 13.96 8.92 -10.66
N SER A 136 14.49 10.02 -10.14
CA SER A 136 15.86 10.08 -9.63
C SER A 136 16.06 9.16 -8.42
N SER A 137 15.08 9.12 -7.51
CA SER A 137 15.09 8.18 -6.38
C SER A 137 15.08 6.73 -6.85
N VAL A 138 14.26 6.40 -7.86
CA VAL A 138 14.22 5.06 -8.46
C VAL A 138 15.57 4.66 -9.04
N THR A 139 16.24 5.57 -9.75
CA THR A 139 17.59 5.29 -10.29
C THR A 139 18.55 4.90 -9.17
N GLY A 140 18.57 5.65 -8.07
CA GLY A 140 19.40 5.32 -6.91
C GLY A 140 19.06 3.96 -6.26
N LEU A 141 17.76 3.62 -6.18
CA LEU A 141 17.31 2.32 -5.67
C LEU A 141 17.75 1.18 -6.58
N LEU A 142 17.57 1.31 -7.91
CA LEU A 142 17.98 0.31 -8.89
C LEU A 142 19.48 0.11 -8.89
N ASP A 143 20.27 1.18 -8.90
CA ASP A 143 21.74 1.12 -8.85
C ASP A 143 22.23 0.43 -7.57
N TRP A 144 21.57 0.68 -6.43
CA TRP A 144 21.90 0.03 -5.16
C TRP A 144 21.60 -1.47 -5.20
N LEU A 145 20.44 -1.87 -5.75
CA LEU A 145 20.03 -3.27 -5.88
C LEU A 145 20.94 -4.02 -6.87
N GLU A 146 21.31 -3.38 -7.98
CA GLU A 146 22.23 -3.93 -8.97
C GLU A 146 23.65 -4.15 -8.38
N LYS A 147 24.20 -3.15 -7.67
CA LYS A 147 25.50 -3.26 -6.98
C LYS A 147 25.56 -4.39 -5.95
N ARG A 148 24.42 -4.81 -5.43
CA ARG A 148 24.28 -5.94 -4.51
C ARG A 148 23.89 -7.24 -5.19
N SER A 149 23.89 -7.26 -6.51
CA SER A 149 23.49 -8.41 -7.31
C SER A 149 22.08 -8.94 -6.98
N LEU A 150 21.17 -8.06 -6.56
CA LEU A 150 19.77 -8.43 -6.32
C LEU A 150 18.92 -8.24 -7.58
N LEU A 151 19.30 -7.29 -8.43
CA LEU A 151 18.78 -7.09 -9.77
C LEU A 151 19.91 -7.22 -10.79
N ALA A 152 19.56 -7.67 -11.98
CA ALA A 152 20.43 -7.67 -13.15
C ALA A 152 19.84 -6.79 -14.23
N ARG A 153 20.71 -6.06 -14.93
CA ARG A 153 20.38 -5.25 -16.10
C ARG A 153 20.95 -5.94 -17.33
N SER A 154 20.11 -6.22 -18.31
CA SER A 154 20.50 -6.76 -19.60
C SER A 154 20.05 -5.84 -20.74
N LEU A 155 20.74 -5.86 -21.87
CA LEU A 155 20.26 -5.14 -23.05
C LEU A 155 18.95 -5.77 -23.50
N SER A 156 17.94 -4.95 -23.75
CA SER A 156 16.67 -5.43 -24.27
C SER A 156 16.87 -6.04 -25.68
N GLN A 157 16.20 -7.16 -25.92
CA GLN A 157 16.20 -7.79 -27.23
C GLN A 157 15.29 -7.05 -28.23
N GLU A 158 14.30 -6.32 -27.72
CA GLU A 158 13.34 -5.58 -28.55
C GLU A 158 13.85 -4.19 -28.92
N ASP A 159 14.53 -3.49 -27.99
CA ASP A 159 15.13 -2.17 -28.24
C ASP A 159 16.53 -2.09 -27.63
N ARG A 160 17.55 -2.07 -28.50
CA ARG A 160 18.97 -1.96 -28.11
C ARG A 160 19.31 -0.68 -27.33
N ARG A 161 18.38 0.28 -27.22
CA ARG A 161 18.54 1.52 -26.44
C ARG A 161 17.93 1.41 -25.06
N SER A 162 17.23 0.30 -24.77
CA SER A 162 16.61 0.04 -23.48
C SER A 162 17.28 -1.13 -22.75
N PHE A 163 17.09 -1.16 -21.44
CA PHE A 163 17.58 -2.23 -20.59
C PHE A 163 16.39 -2.93 -19.93
N ASP A 164 16.42 -4.25 -19.97
CA ASP A 164 15.52 -5.09 -19.20
C ASP A 164 16.12 -5.31 -17.81
N LEU A 165 15.28 -5.18 -16.81
CA LEU A 165 15.62 -5.40 -15.40
C LEU A 165 14.92 -6.68 -14.92
N ALA A 166 15.66 -7.54 -14.22
CA ALA A 166 15.11 -8.76 -13.64
C ALA A 166 15.74 -9.08 -12.30
N LEU A 167 15.03 -9.86 -11.47
CA LEU A 167 15.63 -10.42 -10.26
C LEU A 167 16.74 -11.40 -10.63
N THR A 168 17.81 -11.35 -9.88
CA THR A 168 18.81 -12.43 -9.88
C THR A 168 18.32 -13.58 -8.99
N ASP A 169 19.01 -14.73 -9.00
CA ASP A 169 18.71 -15.82 -8.07
C ASP A 169 18.91 -15.36 -6.61
N GLN A 170 19.95 -14.57 -6.34
CA GLN A 170 20.17 -13.95 -5.03
C GLN A 170 19.03 -12.98 -4.66
N GLY A 171 18.54 -12.19 -5.63
CA GLY A 171 17.40 -11.30 -5.42
C GLY A 171 16.12 -12.06 -5.06
N ARG A 172 15.85 -13.17 -5.76
CA ARG A 172 14.71 -14.08 -5.45
C ARG A 172 14.84 -14.68 -4.06
N GLU A 173 16.04 -15.15 -3.69
CA GLU A 173 16.28 -15.71 -2.36
C GLU A 173 16.08 -14.68 -1.24
N VAL A 174 16.66 -13.48 -1.39
CA VAL A 174 16.48 -12.40 -0.42
C VAL A 174 15.01 -12.00 -0.31
N LEU A 175 14.30 -11.84 -1.42
CA LEU A 175 12.88 -11.53 -1.44
C LEU A 175 12.05 -12.62 -0.73
N ALA A 176 12.31 -13.89 -1.02
CA ALA A 176 11.61 -15.02 -0.41
C ALA A 176 11.80 -15.10 1.10
N ARG A 177 12.94 -14.66 1.62
CA ARG A 177 13.22 -14.62 3.07
C ARG A 177 12.69 -13.36 3.74
N ALA A 178 12.72 -12.22 3.06
CA ALA A 178 12.28 -10.93 3.60
C ALA A 178 10.75 -10.82 3.70
N LEU A 179 10.00 -11.30 2.70
CA LEU A 179 8.55 -11.20 2.65
C LEU A 179 7.84 -11.79 3.88
N PRO A 180 8.16 -13.00 4.37
CA PRO A 180 7.50 -13.53 5.56
C PRO A 180 7.74 -12.69 6.82
N ALA A 181 8.92 -12.08 6.96
CA ALA A 181 9.21 -11.18 8.07
C ALA A 181 8.41 -9.87 7.95
N PHE A 182 8.34 -9.32 6.76
CA PHE A 182 7.56 -8.13 6.46
C PHE A 182 6.05 -8.34 6.69
N TRP A 183 5.49 -9.48 6.25
CA TRP A 183 4.07 -9.79 6.47
C TRP A 183 3.73 -9.95 7.96
N ARG A 184 4.62 -10.58 8.75
CA ARG A 184 4.44 -10.65 10.21
C ARG A 184 4.49 -9.27 10.86
N MET A 185 5.38 -8.40 10.39
CA MET A 185 5.39 -7.01 10.85
C MET A 185 4.07 -6.30 10.50
N CYS A 186 3.57 -6.43 9.27
CA CYS A 186 2.27 -5.87 8.87
C CYS A 186 1.12 -6.41 9.74
N GLU A 187 1.09 -7.71 10.02
CA GLU A 187 0.11 -8.33 10.92
C GLU A 187 0.16 -7.70 12.31
N SER A 188 1.35 -7.50 12.87
CA SER A 188 1.56 -6.93 14.21
C SER A 188 1.08 -5.48 14.36
N LEU A 189 0.80 -4.77 13.27
CA LEU A 189 0.24 -3.43 13.30
C LEU A 189 -1.23 -3.42 13.71
N VAL A 190 -1.92 -4.56 13.59
CA VAL A 190 -3.38 -4.66 13.79
C VAL A 190 -3.81 -5.92 14.54
N ASP A 191 -2.89 -6.72 15.07
CA ASP A 191 -3.17 -7.99 15.77
C ASP A 191 -3.90 -7.80 17.11
N TYR A 192 -3.75 -6.63 17.73
CA TYR A 192 -4.43 -6.23 18.97
C TYR A 192 -5.88 -5.78 18.77
N LEU A 193 -6.34 -5.61 17.53
CA LEU A 193 -7.72 -5.26 17.20
C LEU A 193 -8.60 -6.50 17.10
N ASP A 194 -9.84 -6.41 17.56
CA ASP A 194 -10.82 -7.45 17.31
C ASP A 194 -11.29 -7.49 15.84
N GLU A 195 -12.11 -8.49 15.48
CA GLU A 195 -12.56 -8.69 14.09
C GLU A 195 -13.42 -7.51 13.59
N GLY A 196 -14.29 -6.96 14.43
CA GLY A 196 -15.15 -5.81 14.10
C GLY A 196 -14.36 -4.53 13.89
N GLU A 197 -13.37 -4.30 14.77
CA GLU A 197 -12.44 -3.17 14.67
C GLU A 197 -11.59 -3.27 13.41
N ARG A 198 -11.05 -4.45 13.08
CA ARG A 198 -10.30 -4.67 11.83
C ARG A 198 -11.15 -4.42 10.60
N ALA A 199 -12.39 -4.90 10.56
CA ALA A 199 -13.31 -4.65 9.45
C ALA A 199 -13.62 -3.15 9.28
N SER A 200 -13.82 -2.45 10.39
CA SER A 200 -14.05 -0.99 10.42
C SER A 200 -12.82 -0.23 9.90
N LEU A 201 -11.63 -0.56 10.41
CA LEU A 201 -10.37 0.03 9.99
C LEU A 201 -10.12 -0.21 8.50
N GLN A 202 -10.32 -1.44 7.99
CA GLN A 202 -10.19 -1.77 6.58
C GLN A 202 -11.06 -0.88 5.69
N SER A 203 -12.34 -0.72 6.07
CA SER A 203 -13.29 0.13 5.34
C SER A 203 -12.82 1.59 5.28
N ILE A 204 -12.34 2.13 6.41
CA ILE A 204 -11.84 3.51 6.51
C ILE A 204 -10.58 3.68 5.67
N LEU A 205 -9.62 2.75 5.78
CA LEU A 205 -8.37 2.80 5.02
C LEU A 205 -8.61 2.70 3.51
N PHE A 206 -9.51 1.84 3.04
CA PHE A 206 -9.85 1.75 1.62
C PHE A 206 -10.48 3.04 1.10
N LYS A 207 -11.37 3.67 1.89
CA LYS A 207 -11.96 4.97 1.55
C LYS A 207 -10.89 6.06 1.46
N ALA A 208 -9.98 6.13 2.44
CA ALA A 208 -8.89 7.09 2.46
C ALA A 208 -7.94 6.88 1.27
N TRP A 209 -7.51 5.64 1.03
CA TRP A 209 -6.65 5.27 -0.09
C TRP A 209 -7.25 5.68 -1.45
N THR A 210 -8.52 5.34 -1.69
CA THR A 210 -9.22 5.69 -2.93
C THR A 210 -9.27 7.20 -3.13
N ARG A 211 -9.55 7.96 -2.06
CA ARG A 211 -9.60 9.43 -2.10
C ARG A 211 -8.25 10.05 -2.44
N MET A 212 -7.19 9.58 -1.78
CA MET A 212 -5.83 10.09 -2.00
C MET A 212 -5.34 9.79 -3.42
N LYS A 213 -5.59 8.58 -3.95
CA LYS A 213 -5.21 8.23 -5.33
C LYS A 213 -5.95 9.06 -6.39
N ALA A 214 -7.24 9.34 -6.19
CA ALA A 214 -8.01 10.19 -7.10
C ALA A 214 -7.47 11.62 -7.19
N GLN A 215 -6.90 12.17 -6.10
CA GLN A 215 -6.31 13.51 -6.08
C GLN A 215 -4.94 13.61 -6.78
N HIS A 216 -4.21 12.50 -6.92
CA HIS A 216 -2.94 12.48 -7.64
C HIS A 216 -3.10 12.29 -9.15
N SER A 217 -4.30 11.97 -9.62
CA SER A 217 -4.62 11.71 -11.05
C SER A 217 -5.31 12.91 -11.72
N ALA A 218 -5.60 13.98 -10.98
CA ALA A 218 -6.20 15.23 -11.43
C ALA A 218 -5.14 16.34 -11.55
#